data_ae08380c56a8fe9858d77c424e5951ad
#
_entry.id   ae08380c56a8fe9858d77c424e5951ad
#
_cell.length_a   1.000
_cell.length_b   1.000
_cell.length_c   1.000
_cell.angle_alpha   90.00
_cell.angle_beta   90.00
_cell.angle_gamma   90.00
#
_symmetry.space_group_name_H-M   'P 1'
#
loop_
_entity.id
_entity.type
_entity.pdbx_description
1 polymer ?
#
loop_
_entity_poly.entity_id
_entity_poly.type
_entity_poly.pdbx_seq_one_letter_code
_entity_poly.pdbx_strand_id
1 'polypeptide(L)'
;MKYPEIMNIQKYSIHDGDGIRTTVFFKGCHLKCWWCHNPESQKFTPQLMFHADRCGGCHACEQICSHHAVTVRDGIACTDRTKCELCRECLDHCVNNAREIVGKEYTISELMKEIEKDCMFYEESGGGVTLSGGEVMAQDMDYIEQLLKKLKRKGYNVAIDTCGYAPQENYERVLPYVDTFLYDIKIGRAHV
;
A
#
# COMPACT_ATOMS: atom_id res chain seq x y z
N MET A 1 -5.75 13.41 -12.86
CA MET A 1 -4.84 12.43 -12.23
C MET A 1 -5.31 12.21 -10.81
N LYS A 2 -5.67 11.00 -10.49
CA LYS A 2 -6.04 10.59 -9.13
C LYS A 2 -4.78 10.08 -8.43
N TYR A 3 -4.56 10.49 -7.19
CA TYR A 3 -3.45 9.94 -6.40
C TYR A 3 -3.84 8.55 -5.90
N PRO A 4 -3.04 7.51 -6.20
CA PRO A 4 -3.30 6.17 -5.66
C PRO A 4 -3.01 6.13 -4.16
N GLU A 5 -3.77 5.30 -3.47
CA GLU A 5 -3.52 5.01 -2.07
C GLU A 5 -2.26 4.14 -1.91
N ILE A 6 -1.35 4.56 -1.07
CA ILE A 6 -0.17 3.80 -0.69
C ILE A 6 -0.42 3.19 0.69
N MET A 7 -0.27 1.88 0.77
CA MET A 7 -0.48 1.10 1.98
C MET A 7 0.75 1.17 2.90
N ASN A 8 1.92 1.03 2.30
CA ASN A 8 3.19 1.01 3.02
C ASN A 8 4.34 1.45 2.12
N ILE A 9 5.40 1.97 2.73
CA ILE A 9 6.70 2.22 2.09
C ILE A 9 7.73 1.48 2.94
N GLN A 10 8.14 0.30 2.48
CA GLN A 10 9.11 -0.53 3.16
C GLN A 10 10.51 -0.19 2.68
N LYS A 11 11.33 0.23 3.63
CA LYS A 11 12.72 0.52 3.40
C LYS A 11 13.58 -0.72 3.61
N TYR A 12 14.77 -0.72 2.97
CA TYR A 12 15.73 -1.79 3.13
C TYR A 12 15.20 -3.18 2.76
N SER A 13 14.39 -3.28 1.70
CA SER A 13 13.91 -4.55 1.16
C SER A 13 15.02 -5.27 0.42
N ILE A 14 15.20 -6.56 0.70
CA ILE A 14 16.26 -7.41 0.09
C ILE A 14 15.70 -8.61 -0.67
N HIS A 15 14.37 -8.73 -0.76
CA HIS A 15 13.69 -9.85 -1.42
C HIS A 15 12.81 -9.43 -2.61
N ASP A 16 12.74 -8.14 -2.89
CA ASP A 16 11.84 -7.57 -3.90
C ASP A 16 12.58 -7.14 -5.17
N GLY A 17 13.58 -7.90 -5.59
CA GLY A 17 14.48 -7.67 -6.70
C GLY A 17 15.95 -7.58 -6.27
N ASP A 18 16.84 -7.25 -7.20
CA ASP A 18 18.27 -7.19 -6.93
C ASP A 18 18.66 -6.00 -6.05
N GLY A 19 19.66 -6.21 -5.19
CA GLY A 19 20.20 -5.20 -4.28
C GLY A 19 19.25 -4.78 -3.16
N ILE A 20 19.59 -3.70 -2.48
CA ILE A 20 18.75 -3.12 -1.41
C ILE A 20 17.77 -2.14 -2.05
N ARG A 21 16.50 -2.27 -1.71
CA ARG A 21 15.41 -1.54 -2.38
C ARG A 21 14.48 -0.84 -1.39
N THR A 22 13.81 0.19 -1.87
CA THR A 22 12.60 0.69 -1.22
C THR A 22 11.39 0.13 -1.97
N THR A 23 10.54 -0.64 -1.27
CA THR A 23 9.33 -1.19 -1.84
C THR A 23 8.13 -0.32 -1.48
N VAL A 24 7.43 0.19 -2.49
CA VAL A 24 6.21 0.99 -2.37
C VAL A 24 5.02 0.08 -2.61
N PHE A 25 4.22 -0.13 -1.57
CA PHE A 25 3.02 -0.97 -1.63
C PHE A 25 1.79 -0.13 -1.91
N PHE A 26 1.27 -0.23 -3.13
CA PHE A 26 0.02 0.40 -3.54
C PHE A 26 -1.19 -0.35 -3.00
N LYS A 27 -2.28 0.36 -2.80
CA LYS A 27 -3.57 -0.19 -2.39
C LYS A 27 -4.52 -0.22 -3.58
N GLY A 28 -5.21 -1.35 -3.74
CA GLY A 28 -6.15 -1.62 -4.83
C GLY A 28 -5.70 -2.77 -5.72
N CYS A 29 -6.53 -3.81 -5.78
CA CYS A 29 -6.37 -4.96 -6.68
C CYS A 29 -7.75 -5.42 -7.15
N HIS A 30 -7.88 -5.77 -8.42
CA HIS A 30 -9.13 -6.33 -8.95
C HIS A 30 -9.34 -7.80 -8.57
N LEU A 31 -8.25 -8.49 -8.18
CA LEU A 31 -8.32 -9.86 -7.71
C LEU A 31 -8.70 -9.92 -6.22
N LYS A 32 -9.34 -11.02 -5.82
CA LYS A 32 -9.71 -11.32 -4.44
C LYS A 32 -9.16 -12.69 -4.02
N CYS A 33 -7.87 -12.91 -4.26
CA CYS A 33 -7.22 -14.17 -3.96
C CYS A 33 -7.39 -14.56 -2.49
N TRP A 34 -7.81 -15.79 -2.20
CA TRP A 34 -7.95 -16.28 -0.83
C TRP A 34 -6.62 -16.36 -0.08
N TRP A 35 -5.52 -16.55 -0.82
CA TRP A 35 -4.15 -16.59 -0.31
C TRP A 35 -3.40 -15.27 -0.49
N CYS A 36 -4.12 -14.14 -0.56
CA CYS A 36 -3.49 -12.85 -0.73
C CYS A 36 -2.53 -12.56 0.44
N HIS A 37 -1.28 -12.24 0.13
CA HIS A 37 -0.28 -11.88 1.14
C HIS A 37 -0.61 -10.55 1.83
N ASN A 38 -1.26 -9.64 1.09
CA ASN A 38 -1.61 -8.31 1.56
C ASN A 38 -3.13 -8.08 1.37
N PRO A 39 -4.01 -8.75 2.12
CA PRO A 39 -5.46 -8.66 1.92
C PRO A 39 -6.00 -7.24 2.14
N GLU A 40 -5.33 -6.42 2.95
CA GLU A 40 -5.62 -5.00 3.15
C GLU A 40 -5.36 -4.15 1.91
N SER A 41 -4.57 -4.65 0.94
CA SER A 41 -4.33 -3.98 -0.33
C SER A 41 -5.43 -4.17 -1.36
N GLN A 42 -6.41 -5.05 -1.15
CA GLN A 42 -7.42 -5.37 -2.17
C GLN A 42 -8.34 -4.20 -2.52
N LYS A 43 -8.71 -3.35 -1.56
CA LYS A 43 -9.57 -2.19 -1.82
C LYS A 43 -8.76 -0.98 -2.26
N PHE A 44 -9.31 -0.23 -3.22
CA PHE A 44 -8.73 1.03 -3.74
C PHE A 44 -8.93 2.25 -2.83
N THR A 45 -9.59 2.07 -1.69
CA THR A 45 -9.91 3.15 -0.75
C THR A 45 -9.25 2.90 0.60
N PRO A 46 -8.98 3.94 1.39
CA PRO A 46 -8.48 3.79 2.75
C PRO A 46 -9.41 2.92 3.60
N GLN A 47 -8.84 2.22 4.55
CA GLN A 47 -9.57 1.35 5.47
C GLN A 47 -9.04 1.43 6.88
N LEU A 48 -9.96 1.40 7.85
CA LEU A 48 -9.60 1.18 9.24
C LEU A 48 -9.23 -0.29 9.45
N MET A 49 -8.01 -0.53 9.91
CA MET A 49 -7.53 -1.81 10.41
C MET A 49 -7.62 -1.84 11.93
N PHE A 50 -7.90 -3.01 12.48
CA PHE A 50 -8.02 -3.23 13.91
C PHE A 50 -7.25 -4.47 14.34
N HIS A 51 -6.35 -4.29 15.30
CA HIS A 51 -5.50 -5.32 15.90
C HIS A 51 -6.11 -5.74 17.24
N ALA A 52 -6.88 -6.82 17.23
CA ALA A 52 -7.60 -7.29 18.40
C ALA A 52 -6.67 -7.71 19.56
N ASP A 53 -5.50 -8.23 19.22
CA ASP A 53 -4.44 -8.63 20.14
C ASP A 53 -3.87 -7.46 20.97
N ARG A 54 -3.98 -6.24 20.45
CA ARG A 54 -3.54 -5.00 21.12
C ARG A 54 -4.67 -4.29 21.89
N CYS A 55 -5.91 -4.73 21.71
CA CYS A 55 -7.06 -4.05 22.31
C CYS A 55 -7.16 -4.35 23.82
N GLY A 56 -7.13 -3.31 24.65
CA GLY A 56 -7.31 -3.43 26.10
C GLY A 56 -8.74 -3.21 26.58
N GLY A 57 -9.73 -3.10 25.70
CA GLY A 57 -11.15 -2.91 26.06
C GLY A 57 -11.48 -1.63 26.84
N CYS A 58 -10.64 -0.59 26.74
CA CYS A 58 -10.69 0.60 27.59
C CYS A 58 -11.82 1.60 27.27
N HIS A 59 -12.64 1.35 26.25
CA HIS A 59 -13.75 2.20 25.78
C HIS A 59 -13.37 3.58 25.25
N ALA A 60 -12.12 4.02 25.25
CA ALA A 60 -11.72 5.36 24.80
C ALA A 60 -12.15 5.63 23.34
N CYS A 61 -11.98 4.67 22.44
CA CYS A 61 -12.39 4.80 21.04
C CYS A 61 -13.92 4.83 20.83
N GLU A 62 -14.68 4.23 21.73
CA GLU A 62 -16.14 4.28 21.72
C GLU A 62 -16.65 5.66 22.19
N GLN A 63 -16.06 6.19 23.28
CA GLN A 63 -16.43 7.48 23.86
C GLN A 63 -16.12 8.66 22.93
N ILE A 64 -14.98 8.62 22.23
CA ILE A 64 -14.56 9.72 21.35
C ILE A 64 -15.22 9.69 19.98
N CYS A 65 -15.83 8.59 19.57
CA CYS A 65 -16.38 8.43 18.22
C CYS A 65 -17.60 9.32 17.99
N SER A 66 -17.41 10.48 17.35
CA SER A 66 -18.49 11.41 17.00
C SER A 66 -19.56 10.80 16.07
N HIS A 67 -19.19 9.76 15.31
CA HIS A 67 -20.09 9.04 14.39
C HIS A 67 -20.77 7.82 15.02
N HIS A 68 -20.54 7.56 16.31
CA HIS A 68 -21.07 6.38 17.02
C HIS A 68 -20.85 5.06 16.25
N ALA A 69 -19.70 4.97 15.56
CA ALA A 69 -19.32 3.82 14.75
C ALA A 69 -18.58 2.73 15.55
N VAL A 70 -18.19 3.00 16.79
CA VAL A 70 -17.42 2.06 17.62
C VAL A 70 -18.25 1.65 18.84
N THR A 71 -18.25 0.35 19.13
CA THR A 71 -18.81 -0.21 20.36
C THR A 71 -17.80 -1.21 20.93
N VAL A 72 -17.71 -1.29 22.28
CA VAL A 72 -16.89 -2.32 22.93
C VAL A 72 -17.80 -3.43 23.45
N ARG A 73 -17.53 -4.67 23.01
CA ARG A 73 -18.25 -5.88 23.44
C ARG A 73 -17.23 -6.94 23.86
N ASP A 74 -17.48 -7.57 24.98
CA ASP A 74 -16.61 -8.61 25.55
C ASP A 74 -15.13 -8.16 25.66
N GLY A 75 -14.90 -6.89 25.99
CA GLY A 75 -13.57 -6.31 26.15
C GLY A 75 -12.86 -6.00 24.81
N ILE A 76 -13.54 -6.10 23.67
CA ILE A 76 -12.97 -5.87 22.34
C ILE A 76 -13.78 -4.79 21.61
N ALA A 77 -13.08 -3.83 21.01
CA ALA A 77 -13.71 -2.78 20.23
C ALA A 77 -14.15 -3.30 18.85
N CYS A 78 -15.42 -3.12 18.54
CA CYS A 78 -16.02 -3.43 17.24
C CYS A 78 -16.34 -2.13 16.48
N THR A 79 -16.12 -2.11 15.17
CA THR A 79 -16.41 -0.94 14.33
C THR A 79 -17.49 -1.24 13.31
N ASP A 80 -18.55 -0.46 13.32
CA ASP A 80 -19.55 -0.43 12.26
C ASP A 80 -18.97 0.36 11.07
N ARG A 81 -18.58 -0.36 10.04
CA ARG A 81 -17.96 0.22 8.83
C ARG A 81 -18.92 1.08 8.01
N THR A 82 -20.23 0.95 8.22
CA THR A 82 -21.23 1.75 7.49
C THR A 82 -21.35 3.16 8.08
N LYS A 83 -20.95 3.34 9.35
CA LYS A 83 -20.97 4.61 10.06
C LYS A 83 -19.59 5.27 10.16
N CYS A 84 -18.52 4.52 9.90
CA CYS A 84 -17.17 5.01 10.10
C CYS A 84 -16.71 5.90 8.94
N GLU A 85 -16.45 7.17 9.24
CA GLU A 85 -16.00 8.19 8.30
C GLU A 85 -14.46 8.31 8.21
N LEU A 86 -13.71 7.39 8.82
CA LEU A 86 -12.25 7.40 8.88
C LEU A 86 -11.64 8.71 9.39
N CYS A 87 -12.32 9.41 10.32
CA CYS A 87 -11.92 10.71 10.86
C CYS A 87 -10.66 10.69 11.72
N ARG A 88 -10.12 9.53 12.07
CA ARG A 88 -8.90 9.27 12.85
C ARG A 88 -8.99 9.49 14.36
N GLU A 89 -10.01 10.15 14.89
CA GLU A 89 -10.15 10.46 16.33
C GLU A 89 -9.88 9.25 17.23
N CYS A 90 -10.43 8.08 16.87
CA CYS A 90 -10.23 6.84 17.65
C CYS A 90 -8.80 6.27 17.56
N LEU A 91 -7.98 6.69 16.59
CA LEU A 91 -6.57 6.31 16.49
C LEU A 91 -5.76 7.11 17.52
N ASP A 92 -5.97 8.43 17.55
CA ASP A 92 -5.20 9.35 18.40
C ASP A 92 -5.46 9.10 19.90
N HIS A 93 -6.61 8.50 20.22
CA HIS A 93 -6.99 8.14 21.59
C HIS A 93 -6.68 6.67 21.96
N CYS A 94 -6.12 5.89 21.05
CA CYS A 94 -5.80 4.49 21.32
C CYS A 94 -4.38 4.33 21.86
N VAL A 95 -4.22 4.25 23.17
CA VAL A 95 -2.90 4.12 23.82
C VAL A 95 -2.13 2.87 23.43
N ASN A 96 -2.83 1.84 22.98
CA ASN A 96 -2.22 0.56 22.56
C ASN A 96 -1.98 0.47 21.05
N ASN A 97 -2.25 1.52 20.28
CA ASN A 97 -2.16 1.51 18.81
C ASN A 97 -2.88 0.30 18.17
N ALA A 98 -4.05 -0.06 18.73
CA ALA A 98 -4.85 -1.18 18.21
C ALA A 98 -5.61 -0.82 16.93
N ARG A 99 -5.54 0.43 16.46
CA ARG A 99 -6.25 0.94 15.30
C ARG A 99 -5.30 1.71 14.39
N GLU A 100 -5.41 1.49 13.10
CA GLU A 100 -4.67 2.25 12.09
C GLU A 100 -5.52 2.43 10.83
N ILE A 101 -5.24 3.47 10.05
CA ILE A 101 -5.80 3.64 8.71
C ILE A 101 -4.74 3.22 7.71
N VAL A 102 -5.08 2.21 6.92
CA VAL A 102 -4.27 1.72 5.81
C VAL A 102 -4.73 2.38 4.53
N GLY A 103 -3.82 3.02 3.85
CA GLY A 103 -4.04 3.84 2.67
C GLY A 103 -3.83 5.31 2.99
N LYS A 104 -2.88 5.91 2.29
CA LYS A 104 -2.57 7.34 2.30
C LYS A 104 -2.20 7.77 0.90
N GLU A 105 -2.81 8.84 0.44
CA GLU A 105 -2.43 9.47 -0.82
C GLU A 105 -1.07 10.16 -0.70
N TYR A 106 -0.25 10.02 -1.73
CA TYR A 106 1.01 10.74 -1.87
C TYR A 106 1.04 11.44 -3.22
N THR A 107 1.39 12.70 -3.22
CA THR A 107 1.85 13.35 -4.45
C THR A 107 3.16 12.69 -4.89
N ILE A 108 3.46 12.72 -6.18
CA ILE A 108 4.73 12.16 -6.69
C ILE A 108 5.94 12.82 -6.00
N SER A 109 5.83 14.10 -5.65
CA SER A 109 6.91 14.83 -4.96
C SER A 109 7.14 14.34 -3.53
N GLU A 110 6.08 14.06 -2.80
CA GLU A 110 6.15 13.50 -1.44
C GLU A 110 6.71 12.09 -1.47
N LEU A 111 6.21 11.25 -2.39
CA LEU A 111 6.69 9.88 -2.54
C LEU A 111 8.18 9.83 -2.90
N MET A 112 8.61 10.67 -3.83
CA MET A 112 10.03 10.77 -4.19
C MET A 112 10.91 11.16 -3.00
N LYS A 113 10.47 12.09 -2.14
CA LYS A 113 11.21 12.44 -0.92
C LYS A 113 11.38 11.27 0.04
N GLU A 114 10.37 10.38 0.15
CA GLU A 114 10.49 9.16 0.96
C GLU A 114 11.47 8.16 0.35
N ILE A 115 11.39 7.97 -0.97
CA ILE A 115 12.27 7.06 -1.72
C ILE A 115 13.73 7.53 -1.67
N GLU A 116 13.98 8.82 -1.85
CA GLU A 116 15.33 9.41 -1.88
C GLU A 116 16.09 9.29 -0.56
N LYS A 117 15.41 9.03 0.56
CA LYS A 117 16.07 8.80 1.84
C LYS A 117 17.00 7.58 1.85
N ASP A 118 16.78 6.65 0.95
CA ASP A 118 17.52 5.38 0.86
C ASP A 118 18.49 5.35 -0.34
N CYS A 119 18.72 6.49 -1.03
CA CYS A 119 19.52 6.54 -2.27
C CYS A 119 20.94 5.95 -2.11
N MET A 120 21.60 6.14 -0.98
CA MET A 120 22.91 5.56 -0.68
C MET A 120 22.91 4.03 -0.82
N PHE A 121 21.85 3.37 -0.33
CA PHE A 121 21.75 1.91 -0.43
C PHE A 121 21.57 1.44 -1.87
N TYR A 122 20.87 2.21 -2.70
CA TYR A 122 20.70 1.86 -4.12
C TYR A 122 22.04 1.94 -4.87
N GLU A 123 22.82 2.99 -4.63
CA GLU A 123 24.13 3.20 -5.25
C GLU A 123 25.14 2.11 -4.87
N GLU A 124 25.19 1.75 -3.57
CA GLU A 124 26.12 0.75 -3.06
C GLU A 124 25.77 -0.68 -3.43
N SER A 125 24.49 -1.01 -3.54
CA SER A 125 24.05 -2.40 -3.75
C SER A 125 23.63 -2.72 -5.19
N GLY A 126 23.52 -1.72 -6.05
CA GLY A 126 22.90 -1.87 -7.38
C GLY A 126 21.36 -2.04 -7.29
N GLY A 127 20.78 -1.75 -6.16
CA GLY A 127 19.33 -1.83 -5.91
C GLY A 127 18.54 -0.66 -6.48
N GLY A 128 17.40 -0.35 -5.87
CA GLY A 128 16.55 0.73 -6.34
C GLY A 128 15.15 0.73 -5.75
N VAL A 129 14.13 0.88 -6.58
CA VAL A 129 12.74 0.99 -6.15
C VAL A 129 11.91 -0.15 -6.72
N THR A 130 11.10 -0.77 -5.88
CA THR A 130 10.10 -1.75 -6.31
C THR A 130 8.70 -1.19 -6.05
N LEU A 131 7.85 -1.23 -7.07
CA LEU A 131 6.44 -0.92 -6.96
C LEU A 131 5.67 -2.23 -6.82
N SER A 132 4.89 -2.39 -5.76
CA SER A 132 4.22 -3.63 -5.40
C SER A 132 2.88 -3.34 -4.68
N GLY A 133 2.33 -4.29 -3.92
CA GLY A 133 1.15 -4.14 -3.06
C GLY A 133 -0.07 -4.86 -3.58
N GLY A 134 -1.10 -4.12 -4.00
CA GLY A 134 -2.28 -4.67 -4.64
C GLY A 134 -1.96 -5.11 -6.08
N GLU A 135 -2.33 -4.29 -7.05
CA GLU A 135 -1.87 -4.42 -8.45
C GLU A 135 -1.45 -3.05 -8.96
N VAL A 136 -0.16 -2.87 -9.22
CA VAL A 136 0.42 -1.60 -9.68
C VAL A 136 -0.16 -1.21 -11.04
N MET A 137 -0.33 -2.18 -11.92
CA MET A 137 -0.85 -1.97 -13.27
C MET A 137 -2.35 -1.69 -13.32
N ALA A 138 -3.05 -1.76 -12.17
CA ALA A 138 -4.47 -1.38 -12.02
C ALA A 138 -4.65 0.02 -11.41
N GLN A 139 -3.57 0.75 -11.12
CA GLN A 139 -3.60 2.10 -10.58
C GLN A 139 -3.87 3.15 -11.67
N ASP A 140 -3.94 4.44 -11.28
CA ASP A 140 -3.95 5.56 -12.23
C ASP A 140 -2.63 5.57 -13.01
N MET A 141 -2.67 5.16 -14.28
CA MET A 141 -1.47 4.99 -15.10
C MET A 141 -0.77 6.30 -15.43
N ASP A 142 -1.45 7.44 -15.35
CA ASP A 142 -0.79 8.73 -15.51
C ASP A 142 0.10 9.04 -14.32
N TYR A 143 -0.33 8.65 -13.12
CA TYR A 143 0.50 8.75 -11.91
C TYR A 143 1.70 7.79 -11.98
N ILE A 144 1.46 6.51 -12.29
CA ILE A 144 2.52 5.49 -12.36
C ILE A 144 3.57 5.88 -13.39
N GLU A 145 3.18 6.24 -14.59
CA GLU A 145 4.12 6.63 -15.65
C GLU A 145 4.95 7.87 -15.26
N GLN A 146 4.35 8.88 -14.65
CA GLN A 146 5.08 10.07 -14.18
C GLN A 146 6.05 9.75 -13.04
N LEU A 147 5.66 8.86 -12.12
CA LEU A 147 6.55 8.38 -11.06
C LEU A 147 7.76 7.66 -11.67
N LEU A 148 7.52 6.71 -12.56
CA LEU A 148 8.57 5.94 -13.24
C LEU A 148 9.54 6.85 -14.01
N LYS A 149 9.03 7.84 -14.75
CA LYS A 149 9.86 8.84 -15.44
C LYS A 149 10.78 9.60 -14.47
N LYS A 150 10.29 9.95 -13.28
CA LYS A 150 11.11 10.62 -12.26
C LYS A 150 12.18 9.68 -11.68
N LEU A 151 11.82 8.43 -11.38
CA LEU A 151 12.76 7.43 -10.88
C LEU A 151 13.90 7.20 -11.88
N LYS A 152 13.57 7.01 -13.15
CA LYS A 152 14.58 6.83 -14.21
C LYS A 152 15.48 8.04 -14.42
N ARG A 153 14.93 9.27 -14.31
CA ARG A 153 15.74 10.50 -14.38
C ARG A 153 16.75 10.61 -13.22
N LYS A 154 16.46 9.98 -12.07
CA LYS A 154 17.39 9.88 -10.94
C LYS A 154 18.40 8.74 -11.09
N GLY A 155 18.28 7.93 -12.14
CA GLY A 155 19.15 6.79 -12.39
C GLY A 155 18.83 5.55 -11.55
N TYR A 156 17.69 5.51 -10.87
CA TYR A 156 17.32 4.36 -10.03
C TYR A 156 16.90 3.18 -10.87
N ASN A 157 17.30 1.98 -10.44
CA ASN A 157 16.77 0.73 -10.96
C ASN A 157 15.32 0.55 -10.49
N VAL A 158 14.42 0.18 -11.39
CA VAL A 158 12.98 0.07 -11.12
C VAL A 158 12.50 -1.34 -11.37
N ALA A 159 11.88 -1.93 -10.36
CA ALA A 159 11.14 -3.18 -10.49
C ALA A 159 9.64 -2.95 -10.27
N ILE A 160 8.82 -3.73 -10.96
CA ILE A 160 7.37 -3.81 -10.73
C ILE A 160 7.00 -5.25 -10.41
N ASP A 161 6.38 -5.44 -9.26
CA ASP A 161 5.73 -6.69 -8.87
C ASP A 161 4.28 -6.66 -9.34
N THR A 162 3.89 -7.63 -10.16
CA THR A 162 2.57 -7.69 -10.79
C THR A 162 2.07 -9.12 -10.96
N CYS A 163 0.76 -9.31 -10.79
CA CYS A 163 0.10 -10.58 -11.13
C CYS A 163 -0.32 -10.67 -12.61
N GLY A 164 -0.09 -9.64 -13.41
CA GLY A 164 -0.42 -9.61 -14.83
C GLY A 164 -1.90 -9.32 -15.14
N TYR A 165 -2.76 -9.10 -14.14
CA TYR A 165 -4.18 -8.87 -14.37
C TYR A 165 -4.48 -7.37 -14.57
N ALA A 166 -4.11 -6.87 -15.73
CA ALA A 166 -4.36 -5.50 -16.17
C ALA A 166 -4.37 -5.43 -17.72
N PRO A 167 -4.92 -4.34 -18.31
CA PRO A 167 -4.88 -4.13 -19.76
C PRO A 167 -3.44 -4.12 -20.29
N GLN A 168 -3.22 -4.69 -21.47
CA GLN A 168 -1.90 -4.73 -22.13
C GLN A 168 -1.32 -3.33 -22.33
N GLU A 169 -2.15 -2.37 -22.69
CA GLU A 169 -1.75 -0.97 -22.89
C GLU A 169 -1.05 -0.35 -21.68
N ASN A 170 -1.40 -0.78 -20.45
CA ASN A 170 -0.75 -0.31 -19.25
C ASN A 170 0.71 -0.76 -19.17
N TYR A 171 0.99 -2.00 -19.59
CA TYR A 171 2.36 -2.53 -19.68
C TYR A 171 3.16 -1.80 -20.74
N GLU A 172 2.60 -1.56 -21.92
CA GLU A 172 3.26 -0.84 -23.01
C GLU A 172 3.70 0.57 -22.58
N ARG A 173 2.91 1.26 -21.76
CA ARG A 173 3.23 2.58 -21.20
C ARG A 173 4.44 2.56 -20.27
N VAL A 174 4.62 1.51 -19.49
CA VAL A 174 5.66 1.47 -18.44
C VAL A 174 6.95 0.77 -18.88
N LEU A 175 6.89 -0.10 -19.90
CA LEU A 175 8.05 -0.84 -20.42
C LEU A 175 9.32 0.00 -20.60
N PRO A 176 9.28 1.26 -21.11
CA PRO A 176 10.49 2.06 -21.29
C PRO A 176 11.19 2.49 -19.98
N TYR A 177 10.52 2.31 -18.83
CA TYR A 177 10.96 2.83 -17.54
C TYR A 177 11.20 1.73 -16.49
N VAL A 178 10.96 0.47 -16.83
CA VAL A 178 11.05 -0.66 -15.89
C VAL A 178 12.24 -1.54 -16.29
N ASP A 179 13.07 -1.86 -15.32
CA ASP A 179 14.25 -2.72 -15.53
C ASP A 179 13.88 -4.19 -15.27
N THR A 180 12.96 -4.47 -14.35
CA THR A 180 12.59 -5.84 -13.97
C THR A 180 11.10 -5.95 -13.68
N PHE A 181 10.45 -6.98 -14.20
CA PHE A 181 9.12 -7.40 -13.74
C PHE A 181 9.25 -8.64 -12.87
N LEU A 182 8.77 -8.54 -11.63
CA LEU A 182 8.55 -9.67 -10.74
C LEU A 182 7.13 -10.17 -11.00
N TYR A 183 7.02 -11.29 -11.69
CA TYR A 183 5.74 -11.77 -12.17
C TYR A 183 5.17 -12.87 -11.28
N ASP A 184 4.10 -12.58 -10.57
CA ASP A 184 3.43 -13.50 -9.64
C ASP A 184 2.26 -14.22 -10.35
N ILE A 185 2.48 -15.46 -10.73
CA ILE A 185 1.48 -16.26 -11.44
C ILE A 185 0.36 -16.70 -10.49
N LYS A 186 -0.82 -16.11 -10.64
CA LYS A 186 -2.01 -16.46 -9.86
C LYS A 186 -2.80 -17.56 -10.56
N ILE A 187 -2.88 -18.73 -9.93
CA ILE A 187 -3.64 -19.89 -10.40
C ILE A 187 -4.72 -20.30 -9.39
N GLY A 188 -5.72 -21.06 -9.84
CA GLY A 188 -6.83 -21.54 -9.01
C GLY A 188 -7.88 -20.46 -8.73
N ARG A 189 -8.28 -20.26 -7.47
CA ARG A 189 -9.37 -19.34 -7.08
C ARG A 189 -8.91 -17.88 -6.91
N ALA A 190 -8.12 -17.35 -7.84
CA ALA A 190 -7.68 -15.97 -7.81
C ALA A 190 -8.81 -14.95 -8.09
N HIS A 191 -9.86 -15.39 -8.77
CA HIS A 191 -10.93 -14.51 -9.28
C HIS A 191 -12.28 -14.68 -8.54
N VAL A 192 -12.32 -15.33 -7.40
CA VAL A 192 -13.58 -15.59 -6.67
C VAL A 192 -13.89 -14.51 -5.66
#